data_e9843a5f7df6293d31413685bdfa7282
#
_entry.id   e9843a5f7df6293d31413685bdfa7282
#
_cell.length_a   1.000
_cell.length_b   1.000
_cell.length_c   1.000
_cell.angle_alpha   90.00
_cell.angle_beta   90.00
_cell.angle_gamma   90.00
#
_symmetry.space_group_name_H-M   'P 1'
#
loop_
_entity.id
_entity.type
_entity.pdbx_description
1 polymer ?
#
loop_
_entity_poly.entity_id
_entity_poly.type
_entity_poly.pdbx_seq_one_letter_code
_entity_poly.pdbx_strand_id
1 'polypeptide(L)' 'MNKTVVLVVEDDRPIRNLIVTTLKMHDYKYLTAKNGASAIMEASSHHPDIVLLDLGLPDMEGVDV' A
#
# COMPACT_ATOMS: atom_id res chain seq x y z
N MET A 1 -15.58 12.26 7.48
CA MET A 1 -14.18 12.30 7.08
C MET A 1 -13.48 11.04 7.55
N ASN A 2 -12.78 10.38 6.66
CA ASN A 2 -12.15 9.09 6.96
C ASN A 2 -10.73 9.31 7.45
N LYS A 3 -10.41 8.78 8.63
CA LYS A 3 -9.09 8.90 9.21
C LYS A 3 -8.26 7.61 9.09
N THR A 4 -8.78 6.63 8.39
CA THR A 4 -8.06 5.39 8.18
C THR A 4 -6.81 5.66 7.34
N VAL A 5 -5.68 5.14 7.80
CA VAL A 5 -4.41 5.29 7.09
C VAL A 5 -4.07 3.96 6.45
N VAL A 6 -3.85 3.99 5.14
CA VAL A 6 -3.56 2.80 4.35
C VAL A 6 -2.12 2.88 3.85
N LEU A 7 -1.35 1.85 4.09
CA LEU A 7 0.00 1.74 3.55
C LEU A 7 -0.08 0.87 2.30
N VAL A 8 0.34 1.44 1.17
CA VAL A 8 0.34 0.75 -0.12
C VAL A 8 1.76 0.31 -0.43
N VAL A 9 1.97 -0.99 -0.52
CA VAL A 9 3.28 -1.55 -0.86
C VAL A 9 3.22 -2.05 -2.30
N GLU A 10 3.84 -1.32 -3.20
CA GLU A 10 3.77 -1.61 -4.62
C GLU A 10 4.98 -0.99 -5.32
N ASP A 11 5.75 -1.81 -6.03
CA ASP A 11 6.94 -1.33 -6.71
C ASP A 11 6.63 -0.78 -8.10
N ASP A 12 5.50 -1.12 -8.68
CA ASP A 12 5.10 -0.63 -9.99
C ASP A 12 4.39 0.71 -9.86
N ARG A 13 5.01 1.75 -10.38
CA ARG A 13 4.49 3.10 -10.21
C ARG A 13 3.08 3.29 -10.77
N PRO A 14 2.77 2.85 -11.99
CA PRO A 14 1.41 3.02 -12.52
C PRO A 14 0.35 2.35 -11.65
N ILE A 15 0.62 1.15 -11.17
CA ILE A 15 -0.33 0.44 -10.32
C ILE A 15 -0.46 1.15 -8.98
N ARG A 16 0.67 1.57 -8.41
CA ARG A 16 0.64 2.31 -7.15
C ARG A 16 -0.19 3.58 -7.28
N ASN A 17 0.00 4.31 -8.39
CA ASN A 17 -0.75 5.54 -8.60
C ASN A 17 -2.25 5.28 -8.74
N LEU A 18 -2.62 4.17 -9.37
CA LEU A 18 -4.01 3.81 -9.50
C LEU A 18 -4.63 3.55 -8.13
N ILE A 19 -3.94 2.82 -7.29
CA ILE A 19 -4.40 2.51 -5.95
C ILE A 19 -4.53 3.80 -5.14
N VAL A 20 -3.52 4.65 -5.20
CA VAL A 20 -3.52 5.92 -4.47
C VAL A 20 -4.67 6.79 -4.91
N THR A 21 -4.92 6.87 -6.22
CA THR A 21 -6.03 7.65 -6.74
C THR A 21 -7.36 7.16 -6.18
N THR A 22 -7.54 5.84 -6.13
CA THR A 22 -8.74 5.25 -5.58
C THR A 22 -8.90 5.61 -4.10
N LEU A 23 -7.81 5.54 -3.35
CA LEU A 23 -7.86 5.89 -1.92
C LEU A 23 -8.24 7.35 -1.72
N LYS A 24 -7.69 8.23 -2.54
CA LYS A 24 -8.03 9.65 -2.46
C LYS A 24 -9.51 9.88 -2.72
N MET A 25 -10.07 9.15 -3.66
CA MET A 25 -11.48 9.31 -4.01
C MET A 25 -12.40 8.92 -2.86
N HIS A 26 -11.91 8.11 -1.95
CA HIS A 26 -12.69 7.65 -0.80
C HIS A 26 -12.25 8.31 0.50
N ASP A 27 -11.47 9.38 0.40
CA ASP A 27 -11.00 10.16 1.55
C ASP A 27 -10.13 9.39 2.53
N TYR A 28 -9.46 8.35 2.05
CA TYR A 28 -8.48 7.66 2.88
C TYR A 28 -7.17 8.44 2.90
N LYS A 29 -6.49 8.37 4.04
CA LYS A 29 -5.10 8.79 4.09
C LYS A 29 -4.26 7.61 3.63
N TYR A 30 -3.12 7.91 3.05
CA TYR A 30 -2.29 6.82 2.52
C TYR A 30 -0.82 7.12 2.69
N LEU A 31 -0.05 6.04 2.71
CA LEU A 31 1.39 6.05 2.67
C LEU A 31 1.78 5.09 1.56
N THR A 32 2.94 5.30 0.97
CA THR A 32 3.41 4.41 -0.08
C THR A 32 4.78 3.87 0.26
N ALA A 33 5.02 2.62 -0.15
CA ALA A 33 6.31 1.99 -0.02
C ALA A 33 6.54 1.17 -1.28
N LYS A 34 7.77 1.16 -1.77
CA LYS A 34 8.06 0.44 -3.00
C LYS A 34 8.56 -0.98 -2.75
N ASN A 35 8.86 -1.32 -1.52
CA ASN A 35 9.32 -2.67 -1.20
C ASN A 35 9.08 -2.94 0.29
N GLY A 36 9.40 -4.18 0.70
CA GLY A 36 9.15 -4.59 2.07
C GLY A 36 9.94 -3.81 3.11
N ALA A 37 11.18 -3.46 2.79
CA ALA A 37 12.00 -2.71 3.75
C ALA A 37 11.40 -1.34 4.00
N SER A 38 11.01 -0.64 2.94
CA SER A 38 10.35 0.65 3.08
C SER A 38 9.02 0.52 3.81
N ALA A 39 8.29 -0.57 3.53
CA ALA A 39 7.01 -0.81 4.17
C ALA A 39 7.17 -0.94 5.68
N ILE A 40 8.19 -1.68 6.12
CA ILE A 40 8.44 -1.85 7.55
C ILE A 40 8.76 -0.52 8.19
N MET A 41 9.57 0.29 7.54
CA MET A 41 9.92 1.61 8.06
C MET A 41 8.69 2.51 8.18
N GLU A 42 7.86 2.51 7.14
CA GLU A 42 6.65 3.33 7.16
C GLU A 42 5.67 2.85 8.22
N ALA A 43 5.49 1.55 8.33
CA ALA A 43 4.60 1.00 9.32
C ALA A 43 5.06 1.32 10.74
N SER A 44 6.36 1.24 10.97
CA SER A 44 6.92 1.54 12.30
C SER A 44 6.77 3.01 12.65
N SER A 45 6.89 3.88 11.67
CA SER A 45 6.86 5.33 11.91
C SER A 45 5.45 5.88 11.97
N HIS A 46 4.55 5.35 11.18
CA HIS A 46 3.22 5.94 11.01
C HIS A 46 2.06 5.08 11.48
N HIS A 47 2.31 3.82 11.81
CA HIS A 47 1.28 2.93 12.34
C HIS A 47 0.00 2.91 11.49
N PRO A 48 0.09 2.52 10.22
CA PRO A 48 -1.10 2.48 9.37
C PRO A 48 -2.12 1.46 9.87
N ASP A 49 -3.37 1.71 9.58
CA ASP A 49 -4.46 0.81 9.96
C ASP A 49 -4.55 -0.40 9.04
N ILE A 50 -4.19 -0.21 7.78
CA ILE A 50 -4.31 -1.23 6.75
C ILE A 50 -3.03 -1.23 5.92
N VAL A 51 -2.56 -2.41 5.57
CA VAL A 51 -1.44 -2.55 4.64
C VAL A 51 -1.92 -3.30 3.42
N LEU A 52 -1.82 -2.67 2.26
CA LEU A 52 -2.16 -3.28 0.99
C LEU A 52 -0.88 -3.74 0.31
N LEU A 53 -0.76 -5.03 0.08
CA LEU A 53 0.37 -5.59 -0.63
C LEU A 53 -0.04 -5.90 -2.06
N ASP A 54 0.87 -5.66 -3.00
CA ASP A 54 0.61 -6.04 -4.37
C ASP A 54 0.79 -7.54 -4.52
N LEU A 55 -0.30 -8.22 -4.69
CA LEU A 55 -0.31 -9.66 -4.85
C LEU A 55 -0.08 -10.09 -6.29
N GLY A 56 0.14 -9.13 -7.17
CA GLY A 56 0.44 -9.40 -8.56
C GLY A 56 1.92 -9.58 -8.85
N LEU A 57 2.77 -9.53 -7.83
CA LEU A 57 4.19 -9.73 -8.01
C LEU A 57 4.46 -11.15 -8.50
N PRO A 58 5.34 -11.29 -9.50
CA PRO A 58 5.58 -12.62 -10.08
C PRO A 58 6.08 -13.64 -9.08
N ASP A 59 6.83 -13.24 -8.11
CA ASP A 59 7.39 -14.16 -7.12
C ASP A 59 6.46 -14.45 -5.96
N MET A 60 5.33 -13.80 -5.92
CA MET A 60 4.39 -14.01 -4.84
C MET A 60 3.46 -15.18 -5.08
N GLU A 61 3.17 -15.47 -6.33
CA GLU A 61 2.21 -16.52 -6.68
C GLU A 61 0.89 -16.29 -5.97
N GLY A 62 -0.12 -15.95 -6.71
CA GLY A 62 -1.42 -15.66 -6.11
C GLY A 62 -1.90 -16.72 -5.12
N VAL A 63 -1.42 -17.91 -5.27
CA VAL A 63 -1.80 -19.02 -4.40
C VAL A 63 -1.45 -18.76 -2.94
N ASP A 64 -0.47 -17.97 -2.70
CA ASP A 64 -0.03 -17.69 -1.34
C ASP A 64 -0.95 -16.76 -0.60
N VAL A 65 -1.94 -16.29 -1.28
CA VAL A 65 -2.86 -15.31 -0.72
C VAL A 65 -4.04 -15.93 0.01
#